data_5ecda863f44a22c34495743cea712c07
#
_entry.id   5ecda863f44a22c34495743cea712c07
#
_cell.length_a   1.000
_cell.length_b   1.000
_cell.length_c   1.000
_cell.angle_alpha   90.00
_cell.angle_beta   90.00
_cell.angle_gamma   90.00
#
_symmetry.space_group_name_H-M   'P 1'
#
loop_
_entity.id
_entity.type
_entity.pdbx_description
1 polymer ?
#
loop_
_entity_poly.entity_id
_entity_poly.type
_entity_poly.pdbx_seq_one_letter_code
_entity_poly.pdbx_strand_id
1 'polypeptide(L)'
;MAESDPEGIAMAESLNLQLKGRDILVSESHEELAMIVDNLFKREDSEEYKTSRALYKYCVSYNPGCLAVKLLKLYQYSSNAVLRLRSIYQLSETLTDLRNRNFKLSLDSLYEIKGVLISCLTMEEPKESEIKILRKIVSCVAYNVVELHKGKWDELGDCILTLVNSKEPVKAFHVFIDLPPVYKSFIDKFKHKILDEASNVFLDPYRVEDWSLALQVFVKMWIQLVDTKMMLVLLKALMEIRITSVVNSVKKLVEKEREEFLVRGLEDFERFFSREMYLYKYNEDQCHFVLDLMIKIEGVGTHLTKEVVRKIKMLVIEPEKTQDDDLKYSREEFDRGWYDHLKSLSSLEVLKIFASTDLEERSREMAIRQLNVLLSDNTSEKVEIGIAEMRELQPLLISCLKEEGVSFSMFKVLAEVVNHVAYEMLICQEETWYDLRDYIASSTTEFQRAVYIFQCLTMDFDDEKFLYPVMDSLYQKIITRLEPPGEVLVDNSYWVLAFTGAFCAAVRLIEDPGYADDVSEIAYKMIDSVKELVERGMEVGLVRRAFRDFEIIVKDQLEWYSTSEYKLVKGLLWRLYAIKGMKWESKFVLWRINVIIDRGVKEEEKELPQNESDWLNRTADEKFK
;
A
#
# COMPACT_ATOMS: atom_id res chain seq x y z
N MET A 1 -27.34 29.42 48.75
CA MET A 1 -26.28 28.68 48.07
C MET A 1 -26.63 28.75 46.58
N ALA A 2 -25.84 29.45 45.81
CA ALA A 2 -26.08 29.52 44.36
C ALA A 2 -25.69 28.16 43.78
N GLU A 3 -26.63 27.48 43.13
CA GLU A 3 -26.34 26.32 42.29
C GLU A 3 -25.39 26.77 41.20
N SER A 4 -24.18 26.23 41.23
CA SER A 4 -23.20 26.46 40.17
C SER A 4 -23.75 25.84 38.87
N ASP A 5 -23.98 26.66 37.87
CA ASP A 5 -24.45 26.28 36.54
C ASP A 5 -23.41 25.33 35.92
N PRO A 6 -23.68 24.01 35.78
CA PRO A 6 -22.71 23.04 35.27
C PRO A 6 -22.34 23.29 33.81
N GLU A 7 -23.24 23.90 32.99
CA GLU A 7 -22.95 24.25 31.58
C GLU A 7 -21.99 25.43 31.51
N GLY A 8 -22.15 26.44 32.41
CA GLY A 8 -21.21 27.57 32.46
C GLY A 8 -19.80 27.16 32.89
N ILE A 9 -19.68 26.21 33.79
CA ILE A 9 -18.36 25.66 34.22
C ILE A 9 -17.68 24.89 33.06
N ALA A 10 -18.41 24.01 32.41
CA ALA A 10 -17.88 23.24 31.27
C ALA A 10 -17.45 24.15 30.10
N MET A 11 -18.21 25.22 29.84
CA MET A 11 -17.88 26.21 28.81
C MET A 11 -16.61 27.01 29.18
N ALA A 12 -16.45 27.39 30.44
CA ALA A 12 -15.26 28.09 30.91
C ALA A 12 -14.00 27.21 30.88
N GLU A 13 -14.12 25.93 31.22
CA GLU A 13 -13.03 24.95 31.12
C GLU A 13 -12.62 24.73 29.66
N SER A 14 -13.57 24.60 28.75
CA SER A 14 -13.32 24.47 27.30
C SER A 14 -12.59 25.69 26.74
N LEU A 15 -13.03 26.90 27.11
CA LEU A 15 -12.40 28.15 26.67
C LEU A 15 -10.95 28.28 27.22
N ASN A 16 -10.74 27.92 28.48
CA ASN A 16 -9.40 27.94 29.10
C ASN A 16 -8.46 26.95 28.39
N LEU A 17 -8.93 25.76 28.03
CA LEU A 17 -8.17 24.78 27.27
C LEU A 17 -7.79 25.31 25.89
N GLN A 18 -8.71 25.98 25.21
CA GLN A 18 -8.46 26.58 23.89
C GLN A 18 -7.40 27.69 23.97
N LEU A 19 -7.49 28.58 24.96
CA LEU A 19 -6.52 29.65 25.16
C LEU A 19 -5.12 29.08 25.43
N LYS A 20 -5.01 28.15 26.37
CA LYS A 20 -3.74 27.48 26.68
C LYS A 20 -3.16 26.76 25.47
N GLY A 21 -3.98 26.04 24.69
CA GLY A 21 -3.51 25.35 23.49
C GLY A 21 -2.99 26.32 22.41
N ARG A 22 -3.62 27.48 22.24
CA ARG A 22 -3.13 28.54 21.34
C ARG A 22 -1.82 29.14 21.83
N ASP A 23 -1.71 29.44 23.13
CA ASP A 23 -0.50 29.99 23.74
C ASP A 23 0.70 29.04 23.53
N ILE A 24 0.49 27.72 23.71
CA ILE A 24 1.51 26.69 23.47
C ILE A 24 1.99 26.73 22.03
N LEU A 25 1.09 26.90 21.06
CA LEU A 25 1.45 26.91 19.64
C LEU A 25 2.14 28.21 19.22
N VAL A 26 1.77 29.35 19.78
CA VAL A 26 2.32 30.68 19.44
C VAL A 26 3.58 30.99 20.20
N SER A 27 3.74 30.50 21.45
CA SER A 27 4.92 30.75 22.30
C SER A 27 6.22 30.35 21.61
N GLU A 28 7.28 31.13 21.73
CA GLU A 28 8.62 30.74 21.30
C GLU A 28 9.25 29.67 22.22
N SER A 29 8.81 29.60 23.50
CA SER A 29 9.26 28.60 24.45
C SER A 29 8.70 27.21 24.10
N HIS A 30 9.49 26.18 24.32
CA HIS A 30 9.09 24.78 24.17
C HIS A 30 8.80 24.09 25.50
N GLU A 31 8.89 24.79 26.65
CA GLU A 31 8.80 24.20 27.98
C GLU A 31 7.41 23.61 28.27
N GLU A 32 6.34 24.32 27.93
CA GLU A 32 4.98 23.82 28.14
C GLU A 32 4.68 22.60 27.24
N LEU A 33 5.09 22.65 25.98
CA LEU A 33 4.96 21.50 25.07
C LEU A 33 5.79 20.31 25.57
N ALA A 34 6.99 20.57 26.10
CA ALA A 34 7.85 19.53 26.70
C ALA A 34 7.15 18.84 27.88
N MET A 35 6.52 19.62 28.75
CA MET A 35 5.75 19.08 29.89
C MET A 35 4.54 18.26 29.41
N ILE A 36 3.82 18.72 28.38
CA ILE A 36 2.69 17.97 27.81
C ILE A 36 3.19 16.64 27.24
N VAL A 37 4.25 16.67 26.41
CA VAL A 37 4.83 15.44 25.83
C VAL A 37 5.27 14.48 26.93
N ASP A 38 5.91 14.95 27.99
CA ASP A 38 6.32 14.10 29.11
C ASP A 38 5.13 13.45 29.83
N ASN A 39 4.09 14.24 30.08
CA ASN A 39 2.87 13.76 30.74
C ASN A 39 2.08 12.74 29.92
N LEU A 40 2.13 12.79 28.59
CA LEU A 40 1.48 11.80 27.70
C LEU A 40 2.06 10.38 27.85
N PHE A 41 3.21 10.22 28.50
CA PHE A 41 3.83 8.93 28.81
C PHE A 41 3.65 8.49 30.28
N LYS A 42 2.85 9.23 31.05
CA LYS A 42 2.42 8.83 32.38
C LYS A 42 1.25 7.84 32.30
N ARG A 43 0.79 7.40 33.46
CA ARG A 43 -0.39 6.52 33.56
C ARG A 43 -1.65 7.23 33.05
N GLU A 44 -2.45 6.53 32.27
CA GLU A 44 -3.66 7.09 31.62
C GLU A 44 -4.74 7.59 32.60
N ASP A 45 -4.74 7.06 33.83
CA ASP A 45 -5.67 7.45 34.88
C ASP A 45 -5.24 8.73 35.63
N SER A 46 -4.01 9.22 35.47
CA SER A 46 -3.52 10.44 36.12
C SER A 46 -4.14 11.70 35.52
N GLU A 47 -4.36 12.71 36.38
CA GLU A 47 -4.92 14.00 35.95
C GLU A 47 -3.97 14.77 35.03
N GLU A 48 -2.65 14.62 35.22
CA GLU A 48 -1.67 15.21 34.33
C GLU A 48 -1.75 14.62 32.92
N TYR A 49 -1.95 13.30 32.79
CA TYR A 49 -2.14 12.66 31.49
C TYR A 49 -3.42 13.15 30.82
N LYS A 50 -4.56 13.15 31.53
CA LYS A 50 -5.85 13.56 30.98
C LYS A 50 -5.82 15.01 30.49
N THR A 51 -5.29 15.93 31.30
CA THR A 51 -5.17 17.35 30.95
C THR A 51 -4.25 17.55 29.74
N SER A 52 -3.07 16.90 29.75
CA SER A 52 -2.10 16.99 28.67
C SER A 52 -2.64 16.37 27.37
N ARG A 53 -3.38 15.27 27.48
CA ARG A 53 -4.06 14.66 26.32
C ARG A 53 -5.11 15.57 25.70
N ALA A 54 -5.90 16.26 26.53
CA ALA A 54 -6.89 17.23 26.05
C ALA A 54 -6.24 18.41 25.33
N LEU A 55 -5.19 19.01 25.94
CA LEU A 55 -4.40 20.07 25.31
C LEU A 55 -3.75 19.63 24.01
N TYR A 56 -3.13 18.47 24.00
CA TYR A 56 -2.50 17.92 22.80
C TYR A 56 -3.50 17.71 21.66
N LYS A 57 -4.66 17.11 21.97
CA LYS A 57 -5.74 16.94 20.97
C LYS A 57 -6.22 18.26 20.40
N TYR A 58 -6.35 19.28 21.25
CA TYR A 58 -6.70 20.61 20.78
C TYR A 58 -5.63 21.16 19.82
N CYS A 59 -4.34 21.08 20.19
CA CYS A 59 -3.24 21.53 19.31
C CYS A 59 -3.23 20.80 17.96
N VAL A 60 -3.49 19.48 17.97
CA VAL A 60 -3.61 18.64 16.76
C VAL A 60 -4.75 19.15 15.85
N SER A 61 -5.90 19.51 16.43
CA SER A 61 -7.07 19.96 15.67
C SER A 61 -6.96 21.40 15.21
N TYR A 62 -6.33 22.27 15.99
CA TYR A 62 -6.27 23.71 15.73
C TYR A 62 -5.20 24.10 14.71
N ASN A 63 -3.96 23.62 14.90
CA ASN A 63 -2.85 23.90 13.97
C ASN A 63 -1.84 22.74 13.96
N PRO A 64 -2.15 21.65 13.22
CA PRO A 64 -1.30 20.46 13.18
C PRO A 64 0.08 20.73 12.60
N GLY A 65 0.21 21.65 11.64
CA GLY A 65 1.51 22.01 11.06
C GLY A 65 2.44 22.66 12.06
N CYS A 66 1.96 23.66 12.80
CA CYS A 66 2.73 24.32 13.83
C CYS A 66 3.15 23.33 14.95
N LEU A 67 2.24 22.45 15.38
CA LEU A 67 2.54 21.43 16.37
C LEU A 67 3.64 20.49 15.88
N ALA A 68 3.56 20.02 14.62
CA ALA A 68 4.58 19.15 14.03
C ALA A 68 5.97 19.80 14.02
N VAL A 69 6.04 21.06 13.58
CA VAL A 69 7.30 21.83 13.60
C VAL A 69 7.84 22.00 15.02
N LYS A 70 6.99 22.32 15.99
CA LYS A 70 7.40 22.47 17.38
C LYS A 70 7.90 21.17 18.01
N LEU A 71 7.27 20.04 17.70
CA LEU A 71 7.73 18.73 18.18
C LEU A 71 9.11 18.36 17.58
N LEU A 72 9.35 18.68 16.30
CA LEU A 72 10.66 18.50 15.68
C LEU A 72 11.72 19.44 16.27
N LYS A 73 11.38 20.70 16.54
CA LYS A 73 12.27 21.65 17.22
C LYS A 73 12.55 21.20 18.66
N LEU A 74 11.54 20.66 19.38
CA LEU A 74 11.75 20.07 20.72
C LEU A 74 12.73 18.90 20.67
N TYR A 75 12.64 18.03 19.65
CA TYR A 75 13.62 16.98 19.42
C TYR A 75 15.02 17.58 19.16
N GLN A 76 15.12 18.60 18.34
CA GLN A 76 16.39 19.20 17.92
C GLN A 76 17.13 19.91 19.08
N TYR A 77 16.40 20.65 19.92
CA TYR A 77 17.01 21.56 20.91
C TYR A 77 16.98 21.03 22.35
N SER A 78 16.20 19.99 22.67
CA SER A 78 16.17 19.47 24.03
C SER A 78 17.47 18.74 24.40
N SER A 79 18.04 19.08 25.56
CA SER A 79 19.16 18.35 26.16
C SER A 79 18.75 17.00 26.78
N ASN A 80 17.43 16.79 27.04
CA ASN A 80 16.91 15.56 27.61
C ASN A 80 16.65 14.51 26.53
N ALA A 81 17.47 13.45 26.50
CA ALA A 81 17.37 12.37 25.50
C ALA A 81 16.01 11.64 25.53
N VAL A 82 15.38 11.48 26.70
CA VAL A 82 14.06 10.83 26.82
C VAL A 82 12.99 11.71 26.20
N LEU A 83 13.02 13.00 26.47
CA LEU A 83 12.07 13.96 25.91
C LEU A 83 12.24 14.08 24.37
N ARG A 84 13.47 14.09 23.88
CA ARG A 84 13.76 14.02 22.45
C ARG A 84 13.06 12.83 21.80
N LEU A 85 13.28 11.64 22.33
CA LEU A 85 12.68 10.41 21.78
C LEU A 85 11.15 10.45 21.84
N ARG A 86 10.56 10.91 22.97
CA ARG A 86 9.12 11.04 23.16
C ARG A 86 8.49 12.02 22.18
N SER A 87 9.14 13.14 21.89
CA SER A 87 8.60 14.17 20.97
C SER A 87 8.46 13.64 19.54
N ILE A 88 9.47 12.96 18.99
CA ILE A 88 9.38 12.39 17.64
C ILE A 88 8.48 11.15 17.60
N TYR A 89 8.46 10.35 18.69
CA TYR A 89 7.53 9.23 18.79
C TYR A 89 6.07 9.72 18.75
N GLN A 90 5.74 10.73 19.57
CA GLN A 90 4.41 11.33 19.60
C GLN A 90 4.02 11.93 18.24
N LEU A 91 4.96 12.58 17.54
CA LEU A 91 4.72 13.08 16.19
C LEU A 91 4.47 11.95 15.20
N SER A 92 5.30 10.90 15.22
CA SER A 92 5.14 9.74 14.34
C SER A 92 3.78 9.06 14.49
N GLU A 93 3.31 8.87 15.74
CA GLU A 93 1.98 8.31 16.00
C GLU A 93 0.86 9.26 15.53
N THR A 94 1.04 10.58 15.74
CA THR A 94 0.04 11.58 15.36
C THR A 94 -0.14 11.69 13.86
N LEU A 95 0.96 11.62 13.09
CA LEU A 95 0.95 11.70 11.62
C LEU A 95 0.17 10.56 10.96
N THR A 96 0.14 9.39 11.57
CA THR A 96 -0.52 8.19 11.02
C THR A 96 -1.81 7.82 11.73
N ASP A 97 -2.22 8.56 12.77
CA ASP A 97 -3.44 8.25 13.53
C ASP A 97 -4.70 8.69 12.77
N LEU A 98 -5.41 7.72 12.22
CA LEU A 98 -6.68 7.94 11.50
C LEU A 98 -7.78 8.56 12.36
N ARG A 99 -7.69 8.45 13.69
CA ARG A 99 -8.65 9.05 14.63
C ARG A 99 -8.54 10.57 14.70
N ASN A 100 -7.42 11.13 14.25
CA ASN A 100 -7.19 12.56 14.19
C ASN A 100 -7.78 13.14 12.89
N ARG A 101 -9.10 13.20 12.79
CA ARG A 101 -9.84 13.67 11.60
C ARG A 101 -9.36 15.01 11.04
N ASN A 102 -8.89 15.89 11.91
CA ASN A 102 -8.49 17.24 11.56
C ASN A 102 -6.98 17.39 11.32
N PHE A 103 -6.20 16.28 11.41
CA PHE A 103 -4.77 16.35 11.18
C PHE A 103 -4.47 16.37 9.68
N LYS A 104 -4.61 17.54 9.08
CA LYS A 104 -4.22 17.79 7.69
C LYS A 104 -3.06 18.78 7.68
N LEU A 105 -1.91 18.35 7.16
CA LEU A 105 -0.80 19.25 6.92
C LEU A 105 -1.08 20.07 5.66
N SER A 106 -1.12 21.39 5.80
CA SER A 106 -1.15 22.29 4.64
C SER A 106 0.17 22.19 3.88
N LEU A 107 0.15 22.59 2.61
CA LEU A 107 1.34 22.59 1.78
C LEU A 107 2.46 23.47 2.40
N ASP A 108 2.10 24.63 2.94
CA ASP A 108 3.05 25.54 3.62
C ASP A 108 3.68 24.87 4.85
N SER A 109 2.87 24.17 5.67
CA SER A 109 3.36 23.40 6.81
C SER A 109 4.31 22.29 6.38
N LEU A 110 4.02 21.60 5.27
CA LEU A 110 4.91 20.57 4.72
C LEU A 110 6.26 21.16 4.29
N TYR A 111 6.28 22.35 3.68
CA TYR A 111 7.52 23.02 3.32
C TYR A 111 8.36 23.41 4.55
N GLU A 112 7.74 23.88 5.62
CA GLU A 112 8.45 24.19 6.87
C GLU A 112 8.98 22.90 7.54
N ILE A 113 8.17 21.87 7.62
CA ILE A 113 8.55 20.57 8.20
C ILE A 113 9.74 19.96 7.44
N LYS A 114 9.78 20.03 6.09
CA LYS A 114 10.88 19.53 5.26
C LYS A 114 12.22 20.06 5.74
N GLY A 115 12.35 21.37 5.94
CA GLY A 115 13.60 22.01 6.38
C GLY A 115 14.04 21.55 7.77
N VAL A 116 13.11 21.51 8.73
CA VAL A 116 13.41 21.07 10.10
C VAL A 116 13.77 19.59 10.15
N LEU A 117 13.10 18.73 9.37
CA LEU A 117 13.45 17.30 9.28
C LEU A 117 14.86 17.06 8.75
N ILE A 118 15.30 17.79 7.72
CA ILE A 118 16.67 17.71 7.23
C ILE A 118 17.66 18.03 8.35
N SER A 119 17.40 19.10 9.11
CA SER A 119 18.24 19.46 10.25
C SER A 119 18.25 18.35 11.32
N CYS A 120 17.11 17.73 11.60
CA CYS A 120 17.03 16.61 12.56
C CYS A 120 17.82 15.38 12.09
N LEU A 121 17.80 15.06 10.79
CA LEU A 121 18.53 13.92 10.22
C LEU A 121 20.06 14.13 10.21
N THR A 122 20.51 15.39 10.10
CA THR A 122 21.93 15.76 10.01
C THR A 122 22.55 16.15 11.35
N MET A 123 21.80 16.02 12.45
CA MET A 123 22.34 16.23 13.80
C MET A 123 23.52 15.28 14.09
N GLU A 124 24.47 15.76 14.89
CA GLU A 124 25.53 14.90 15.42
C GLU A 124 24.92 13.88 16.41
N GLU A 125 25.20 12.60 16.18
CA GLU A 125 24.88 11.48 17.09
C GLU A 125 23.39 11.19 17.42
N PRO A 126 22.41 11.18 16.47
CA PRO A 126 21.13 10.58 16.75
C PRO A 126 21.30 9.06 16.95
N LYS A 127 20.69 8.53 18.00
CA LYS A 127 20.68 7.07 18.24
C LYS A 127 19.94 6.33 17.14
N GLU A 128 20.29 5.07 16.90
CA GLU A 128 19.60 4.25 15.90
C GLU A 128 18.07 4.18 16.13
N SER A 129 17.62 4.14 17.39
CA SER A 129 16.20 4.19 17.75
C SER A 129 15.52 5.50 17.31
N GLU A 130 16.23 6.64 17.39
CA GLU A 130 15.74 7.94 16.92
C GLU A 130 15.65 7.98 15.40
N ILE A 131 16.68 7.47 14.69
CA ILE A 131 16.65 7.33 13.23
C ILE A 131 15.50 6.46 12.76
N LYS A 132 15.22 5.35 13.44
CA LYS A 132 14.08 4.46 13.12
C LYS A 132 12.71 5.14 13.28
N ILE A 133 12.57 6.15 14.13
CA ILE A 133 11.35 6.95 14.25
C ILE A 133 11.34 8.08 13.21
N LEU A 134 12.45 8.80 13.07
CA LEU A 134 12.57 9.89 12.09
C LEU A 134 12.29 9.42 10.66
N ARG A 135 12.76 8.22 10.27
CA ARG A 135 12.48 7.67 8.94
C ARG A 135 10.97 7.49 8.68
N LYS A 136 10.17 7.13 9.70
CA LYS A 136 8.71 7.05 9.57
C LYS A 136 8.11 8.42 9.29
N ILE A 137 8.55 9.45 10.01
CA ILE A 137 8.12 10.83 9.81
C ILE A 137 8.50 11.30 8.39
N VAL A 138 9.74 11.03 7.97
CA VAL A 138 10.23 11.33 6.62
C VAL A 138 9.39 10.64 5.56
N SER A 139 9.06 9.35 5.74
CA SER A 139 8.22 8.59 4.83
C SER A 139 6.82 9.21 4.69
N CYS A 140 6.17 9.59 5.80
CA CYS A 140 4.88 10.26 5.77
C CYS A 140 4.93 11.61 5.05
N VAL A 141 5.94 12.44 5.33
CA VAL A 141 6.11 13.74 4.67
C VAL A 141 6.45 13.58 3.20
N ALA A 142 7.35 12.64 2.85
CA ALA A 142 7.71 12.36 1.46
C ALA A 142 6.51 11.85 0.66
N TYR A 143 5.68 10.97 1.22
CA TYR A 143 4.46 10.51 0.59
C TYR A 143 3.51 11.69 0.30
N ASN A 144 3.28 12.57 1.27
CA ASN A 144 2.44 13.75 1.07
C ASN A 144 3.01 14.66 -0.03
N VAL A 145 4.31 14.96 0.00
CA VAL A 145 4.94 15.89 -0.95
C VAL A 145 5.04 15.29 -2.35
N VAL A 146 5.58 14.07 -2.47
CA VAL A 146 5.94 13.48 -3.77
C VAL A 146 4.74 12.79 -4.43
N GLU A 147 4.04 11.91 -3.69
CA GLU A 147 2.95 11.13 -4.26
C GLU A 147 1.65 11.93 -4.35
N LEU A 148 1.28 12.62 -3.28
CA LEU A 148 0.01 13.28 -3.23
C LEU A 148 0.03 14.66 -3.90
N HIS A 149 1.03 15.49 -3.63
CA HIS A 149 1.11 16.83 -4.22
C HIS A 149 1.93 16.87 -5.53
N LYS A 150 2.48 15.71 -5.97
CA LYS A 150 3.36 15.61 -7.14
C LYS A 150 4.51 16.63 -7.10
N GLY A 151 4.90 17.01 -5.90
CA GLY A 151 5.99 17.95 -5.64
C GLY A 151 7.36 17.28 -5.59
N LYS A 152 8.40 18.10 -5.34
CA LYS A 152 9.79 17.63 -5.20
C LYS A 152 10.33 17.91 -3.80
N TRP A 153 11.28 17.07 -3.40
CA TRP A 153 12.03 17.26 -2.16
C TRP A 153 13.52 16.98 -2.41
N ASP A 154 14.13 17.84 -3.23
CA ASP A 154 15.53 17.66 -3.67
C ASP A 154 16.53 17.72 -2.52
N GLU A 155 16.25 18.51 -1.47
CA GLU A 155 17.08 18.66 -0.28
C GLU A 155 17.21 17.34 0.50
N LEU A 156 16.20 16.47 0.46
CA LEU A 156 16.29 15.14 1.07
C LEU A 156 17.28 14.25 0.31
N GLY A 157 17.33 14.34 -1.02
CA GLY A 157 18.34 13.65 -1.83
C GLY A 157 19.77 14.10 -1.49
N ASP A 158 19.97 15.39 -1.32
CA ASP A 158 21.25 15.97 -0.89
C ASP A 158 21.61 15.55 0.55
N CYS A 159 20.60 15.46 1.44
CA CYS A 159 20.76 14.94 2.80
C CYS A 159 21.21 13.47 2.79
N ILE A 160 20.55 12.61 1.99
CA ILE A 160 20.95 11.20 1.85
C ILE A 160 22.39 11.09 1.35
N LEU A 161 22.80 11.89 0.36
CA LEU A 161 24.17 11.94 -0.13
C LEU A 161 25.16 12.37 0.98
N THR A 162 24.80 13.35 1.79
CA THR A 162 25.60 13.80 2.93
C THR A 162 25.76 12.70 3.98
N LEU A 163 24.66 12.01 4.31
CA LEU A 163 24.67 10.90 5.27
C LEU A 163 25.52 9.72 4.78
N VAL A 164 25.45 9.37 3.49
CA VAL A 164 26.28 8.28 2.91
C VAL A 164 27.77 8.62 3.03
N ASN A 165 28.14 9.90 2.89
CA ASN A 165 29.54 10.35 3.00
C ASN A 165 29.97 10.63 4.45
N SER A 166 29.10 10.43 5.44
CA SER A 166 29.40 10.65 6.86
C SER A 166 30.15 9.46 7.48
N LYS A 167 30.52 9.60 8.76
CA LYS A 167 31.11 8.49 9.55
C LYS A 167 30.15 7.34 9.79
N GLU A 168 28.85 7.57 9.67
CA GLU A 168 27.78 6.59 9.91
C GLU A 168 26.85 6.47 8.69
N PRO A 169 27.35 5.93 7.56
CA PRO A 169 26.60 5.86 6.29
C PRO A 169 25.33 5.02 6.38
N VAL A 170 25.21 4.14 7.37
CA VAL A 170 24.01 3.32 7.63
C VAL A 170 22.78 4.19 7.93
N LYS A 171 22.94 5.40 8.44
CA LYS A 171 21.84 6.36 8.61
C LYS A 171 21.14 6.68 7.28
N ALA A 172 21.90 6.80 6.20
CA ALA A 172 21.33 6.99 4.86
C ALA A 172 20.47 5.80 4.42
N PHE A 173 20.88 4.57 4.75
CA PHE A 173 20.14 3.37 4.45
C PHE A 173 18.76 3.39 5.12
N HIS A 174 18.71 3.70 6.41
CA HIS A 174 17.46 3.81 7.15
C HIS A 174 16.50 4.84 6.54
N VAL A 175 17.00 5.99 6.11
CA VAL A 175 16.16 7.02 5.49
C VAL A 175 15.65 6.55 4.13
N PHE A 176 16.52 5.99 3.28
CA PHE A 176 16.17 5.61 1.91
C PHE A 176 15.17 4.46 1.83
N ILE A 177 15.31 3.42 2.66
CA ILE A 177 14.46 2.22 2.55
C ILE A 177 12.97 2.46 2.81
N ASP A 178 12.61 3.50 3.55
CA ASP A 178 11.21 3.80 3.87
C ASP A 178 10.57 4.88 2.97
N LEU A 179 11.34 5.43 2.00
CA LEU A 179 10.80 6.42 1.08
C LEU A 179 9.77 5.79 0.13
N PRO A 180 8.72 6.54 -0.27
CA PRO A 180 7.85 6.15 -1.38
C PRO A 180 8.63 6.13 -2.71
N PRO A 181 8.00 5.70 -3.83
CA PRO A 181 8.57 5.88 -5.16
C PRO A 181 9.01 7.33 -5.39
N VAL A 182 10.24 7.52 -5.83
CA VAL A 182 10.83 8.85 -6.04
C VAL A 182 11.29 9.03 -7.49
N TYR A 183 11.35 10.28 -7.92
CA TYR A 183 11.69 10.62 -9.30
C TYR A 183 13.20 10.45 -9.61
N LYS A 184 13.52 10.24 -10.88
CA LYS A 184 14.86 9.92 -11.36
C LYS A 184 15.95 10.90 -10.89
N SER A 185 15.71 12.20 -11.03
CA SER A 185 16.71 13.22 -10.65
C SER A 185 17.05 13.22 -9.15
N PHE A 186 16.12 12.75 -8.30
CA PHE A 186 16.38 12.55 -6.87
C PHE A 186 17.36 11.40 -6.64
N ILE A 187 17.12 10.25 -7.28
CA ILE A 187 17.97 9.05 -7.13
C ILE A 187 19.35 9.28 -7.72
N ASP A 188 19.45 9.98 -8.84
CA ASP A 188 20.69 10.25 -9.55
C ASP A 188 21.73 10.98 -8.65
N LYS A 189 21.30 11.71 -7.62
CA LYS A 189 22.17 12.41 -6.69
C LYS A 189 23.06 11.47 -5.87
N PHE A 190 22.54 10.34 -5.41
CA PHE A 190 23.22 9.48 -4.42
C PHE A 190 23.36 8.01 -4.81
N LYS A 191 22.74 7.55 -5.92
CA LYS A 191 22.68 6.14 -6.29
C LYS A 191 24.01 5.40 -6.29
N HIS A 192 25.07 6.02 -6.83
CA HIS A 192 26.37 5.37 -6.89
C HIS A 192 26.99 5.22 -5.49
N LYS A 193 26.93 6.28 -4.70
CA LYS A 193 27.52 6.30 -3.36
C LYS A 193 26.84 5.33 -2.40
N ILE A 194 25.52 5.30 -2.41
CA ILE A 194 24.76 4.40 -1.52
C ILE A 194 24.94 2.93 -1.92
N LEU A 195 25.05 2.63 -3.23
CA LEU A 195 25.33 1.28 -3.72
C LEU A 195 26.78 0.85 -3.44
N ASP A 196 27.74 1.77 -3.53
CA ASP A 196 29.13 1.51 -3.18
C ASP A 196 29.24 1.18 -1.69
N GLU A 197 28.56 1.96 -0.83
CA GLU A 197 28.55 1.70 0.60
C GLU A 197 27.85 0.39 0.96
N ALA A 198 26.72 0.06 0.31
CA ALA A 198 26.11 -1.27 0.48
C ALA A 198 27.06 -2.40 0.09
N SER A 199 27.84 -2.21 -0.97
CA SER A 199 28.88 -3.17 -1.38
C SER A 199 30.01 -3.27 -0.35
N ASN A 200 30.42 -2.16 0.27
CA ASN A 200 31.39 -2.16 1.35
C ASN A 200 30.91 -2.98 2.56
N VAL A 201 29.61 -2.88 2.91
CA VAL A 201 29.02 -3.72 3.97
C VAL A 201 29.10 -5.20 3.61
N PHE A 202 28.81 -5.60 2.35
CA PHE A 202 28.92 -6.99 1.93
C PHE A 202 30.35 -7.53 1.94
N LEU A 203 31.33 -6.68 1.73
CA LEU A 203 32.74 -7.08 1.72
C LEU A 203 33.35 -7.14 3.11
N ASP A 204 32.80 -6.41 4.08
CA ASP A 204 33.32 -6.32 5.44
C ASP A 204 32.69 -7.38 6.36
N PRO A 205 33.49 -8.38 6.80
CA PRO A 205 32.98 -9.45 7.66
C PRO A 205 32.66 -9.01 9.10
N TYR A 206 32.98 -7.78 9.47
CA TYR A 206 32.72 -7.22 10.80
C TYR A 206 31.41 -6.42 10.85
N ARG A 207 30.82 -6.07 9.70
CA ARG A 207 29.57 -5.29 9.59
C ARG A 207 28.35 -6.18 9.33
N VAL A 208 28.30 -7.35 9.95
CA VAL A 208 27.24 -8.36 9.74
C VAL A 208 25.87 -7.82 10.15
N GLU A 209 25.82 -6.98 11.18
CA GLU A 209 24.57 -6.39 11.67
C GLU A 209 23.91 -5.45 10.64
N ASP A 210 24.73 -4.82 9.78
CA ASP A 210 24.26 -3.92 8.72
C ASP A 210 23.87 -4.69 7.43
N TRP A 211 24.20 -5.98 7.34
CA TRP A 211 24.04 -6.78 6.13
C TRP A 211 22.59 -6.77 5.60
N SER A 212 21.62 -6.98 6.48
CA SER A 212 20.21 -6.97 6.11
C SER A 212 19.77 -5.64 5.53
N LEU A 213 20.22 -4.55 6.14
CA LEU A 213 19.89 -3.20 5.71
C LEU A 213 20.53 -2.87 4.34
N ALA A 214 21.78 -3.31 4.14
CA ALA A 214 22.46 -3.18 2.85
C ALA A 214 21.74 -3.95 1.74
N LEU A 215 21.26 -5.18 2.02
CA LEU A 215 20.46 -5.96 1.07
C LEU A 215 19.15 -5.26 0.70
N GLN A 216 18.44 -4.72 1.67
CA GLN A 216 17.21 -3.96 1.45
C GLN A 216 17.46 -2.74 0.55
N VAL A 217 18.51 -1.95 0.84
CA VAL A 217 18.91 -0.79 0.03
C VAL A 217 19.27 -1.20 -1.39
N PHE A 218 20.01 -2.27 -1.54
CA PHE A 218 20.43 -2.79 -2.84
C PHE A 218 19.23 -3.17 -3.71
N VAL A 219 18.28 -3.93 -3.17
CA VAL A 219 17.09 -4.34 -3.89
C VAL A 219 16.16 -3.16 -4.17
N LYS A 220 15.95 -2.28 -3.19
CA LYS A 220 15.13 -1.08 -3.39
C LYS A 220 15.72 -0.16 -4.48
N MET A 221 17.02 0.02 -4.50
CA MET A 221 17.69 0.81 -5.53
C MET A 221 17.47 0.20 -6.93
N TRP A 222 17.56 -1.13 -7.05
CA TRP A 222 17.25 -1.81 -8.32
C TRP A 222 15.82 -1.51 -8.78
N ILE A 223 14.84 -1.70 -7.90
CA ILE A 223 13.42 -1.45 -8.17
C ILE A 223 13.22 -0.02 -8.70
N GLN A 224 13.78 0.97 -8.02
CA GLN A 224 13.69 2.39 -8.38
C GLN A 224 14.36 2.70 -9.73
N LEU A 225 15.51 2.09 -10.02
CA LEU A 225 16.26 2.33 -11.25
C LEU A 225 15.60 1.71 -12.47
N VAL A 226 15.00 0.54 -12.36
CA VAL A 226 14.24 -0.11 -13.44
C VAL A 226 13.04 0.72 -13.82
N ASP A 227 12.32 1.26 -12.85
CA ASP A 227 11.13 2.10 -13.09
C ASP A 227 11.47 3.42 -13.82
N THR A 228 12.72 3.89 -13.74
CA THR A 228 13.16 5.14 -14.40
C THR A 228 13.55 5.01 -15.86
N LYS A 229 13.30 3.88 -16.53
CA LYS A 229 13.65 3.60 -17.95
C LYS A 229 15.11 3.90 -18.31
N MET A 230 16.04 3.76 -17.36
CA MET A 230 17.48 3.83 -17.65
C MET A 230 17.89 2.66 -18.55
N MET A 231 18.95 2.85 -19.35
CA MET A 231 19.50 1.81 -20.23
C MET A 231 19.71 0.51 -19.44
N LEU A 232 18.76 -0.41 -19.56
CA LEU A 232 18.70 -1.68 -18.81
C LEU A 232 19.99 -2.50 -18.90
N VAL A 233 20.70 -2.45 -20.04
CA VAL A 233 21.94 -3.23 -20.27
C VAL A 233 23.08 -2.78 -19.34
N LEU A 234 23.32 -1.47 -19.23
CA LEU A 234 24.36 -0.94 -18.34
C LEU A 234 24.01 -1.15 -16.87
N LEU A 235 22.73 -1.06 -16.55
CA LEU A 235 22.24 -1.28 -15.20
C LEU A 235 22.36 -2.76 -14.80
N LYS A 236 22.00 -3.68 -15.68
CA LYS A 236 22.16 -5.13 -15.47
C LYS A 236 23.64 -5.49 -15.21
N ALA A 237 24.57 -5.01 -16.02
CA ALA A 237 26.00 -5.25 -15.83
C ALA A 237 26.54 -4.70 -14.49
N LEU A 238 26.11 -3.50 -14.11
CA LEU A 238 26.46 -2.91 -12.82
C LEU A 238 25.92 -3.71 -11.63
N MET A 239 24.74 -4.28 -11.76
CA MET A 239 24.09 -5.03 -10.68
C MET A 239 24.62 -6.46 -10.59
N GLU A 240 25.02 -7.11 -11.70
CA GLU A 240 25.65 -8.43 -11.69
C GLU A 240 26.94 -8.48 -10.87
N ILE A 241 27.79 -7.44 -10.97
CA ILE A 241 29.01 -7.32 -10.15
C ILE A 241 28.64 -7.27 -8.66
N ARG A 242 27.57 -6.55 -8.31
CA ARG A 242 27.13 -6.39 -6.92
C ARG A 242 26.41 -7.63 -6.38
N ILE A 243 25.65 -8.35 -7.20
CA ILE A 243 25.11 -9.66 -6.86
C ILE A 243 26.24 -10.61 -6.45
N THR A 244 27.34 -10.60 -7.18
CA THR A 244 28.53 -11.41 -6.83
C THR A 244 29.06 -11.05 -5.44
N SER A 245 29.07 -9.77 -5.07
CA SER A 245 29.48 -9.33 -3.72
C SER A 245 28.51 -9.85 -2.64
N VAL A 246 27.19 -9.81 -2.88
CA VAL A 246 26.19 -10.38 -1.97
C VAL A 246 26.42 -11.88 -1.79
N VAL A 247 26.51 -12.63 -2.88
CA VAL A 247 26.72 -14.09 -2.83
C VAL A 247 28.02 -14.46 -2.12
N ASN A 248 29.10 -13.73 -2.36
CA ASN A 248 30.37 -13.93 -1.67
C ASN A 248 30.28 -13.61 -0.17
N SER A 249 29.50 -12.62 0.22
CA SER A 249 29.24 -12.33 1.64
C SER A 249 28.47 -13.46 2.31
N VAL A 250 27.47 -14.01 1.64
CA VAL A 250 26.70 -15.18 2.11
C VAL A 250 27.64 -16.38 2.32
N LYS A 251 28.52 -16.69 1.35
CA LYS A 251 29.54 -17.75 1.50
C LYS A 251 30.39 -17.55 2.74
N LYS A 252 30.91 -16.35 2.94
CA LYS A 252 31.72 -16.02 4.12
C LYS A 252 30.97 -16.19 5.44
N LEU A 253 29.67 -15.84 5.48
CA LEU A 253 28.85 -16.00 6.68
C LEU A 253 28.62 -17.48 7.00
N VAL A 254 28.38 -18.31 5.98
CA VAL A 254 28.23 -19.76 6.13
C VAL A 254 29.56 -20.39 6.56
N GLU A 255 30.68 -20.07 5.88
CA GLU A 255 32.02 -20.58 6.20
C GLU A 255 32.49 -20.21 7.62
N LYS A 256 32.03 -19.08 8.16
CA LYS A 256 32.36 -18.63 9.51
C LYS A 256 31.37 -19.08 10.58
N GLU A 257 30.47 -20.00 10.25
CA GLU A 257 29.42 -20.50 11.15
C GLU A 257 28.52 -19.36 11.73
N ARG A 258 28.31 -18.29 10.96
CA ARG A 258 27.48 -17.13 11.33
C ARG A 258 26.17 -17.08 10.56
N GLU A 259 25.65 -18.23 10.19
CA GLU A 259 24.42 -18.35 9.41
C GLU A 259 23.18 -17.79 10.13
N GLU A 260 23.19 -17.73 11.46
CA GLU A 260 22.12 -17.10 12.24
C GLU A 260 21.88 -15.64 11.86
N PHE A 261 22.95 -14.88 11.55
CA PHE A 261 22.85 -13.50 11.06
C PHE A 261 22.27 -13.44 9.65
N LEU A 262 22.65 -14.40 8.81
CA LEU A 262 22.12 -14.53 7.45
C LEU A 262 20.61 -14.82 7.48
N VAL A 263 20.18 -15.80 8.28
CA VAL A 263 18.76 -16.16 8.43
C VAL A 263 17.96 -14.96 8.93
N ARG A 264 18.41 -14.31 10.00
CA ARG A 264 17.76 -13.10 10.53
C ARG A 264 17.71 -11.99 9.49
N GLY A 265 18.80 -11.77 8.76
CA GLY A 265 18.87 -10.77 7.70
C GLY A 265 17.92 -11.06 6.54
N LEU A 266 17.74 -12.31 6.16
CA LEU A 266 16.78 -12.73 5.14
C LEU A 266 15.33 -12.65 5.64
N GLU A 267 15.04 -12.91 6.92
CA GLU A 267 13.73 -12.67 7.52
C GLU A 267 13.38 -11.18 7.57
N ASP A 268 14.38 -10.32 7.86
CA ASP A 268 14.19 -8.87 7.78
C ASP A 268 13.96 -8.41 6.34
N PHE A 269 14.66 -9.03 5.38
CA PHE A 269 14.46 -8.79 3.96
C PHE A 269 13.08 -9.29 3.48
N GLU A 270 12.62 -10.45 3.92
CA GLU A 270 11.26 -10.95 3.64
C GLU A 270 10.21 -9.91 4.06
N ARG A 271 10.33 -9.39 5.29
CA ARG A 271 9.42 -8.34 5.81
C ARG A 271 9.49 -7.04 5.01
N PHE A 272 10.69 -6.63 4.65
CA PHE A 272 10.92 -5.46 3.80
C PHE A 272 10.33 -5.68 2.41
N PHE A 273 10.67 -6.77 1.74
CA PHE A 273 10.23 -7.05 0.38
C PHE A 273 8.71 -7.23 0.29
N SER A 274 8.12 -7.92 1.26
CA SER A 274 6.66 -8.00 1.41
C SER A 274 6.03 -6.60 1.46
N ARG A 275 6.62 -5.64 2.19
CA ARG A 275 6.16 -4.25 2.24
C ARG A 275 6.36 -3.53 0.91
N GLU A 276 7.53 -3.63 0.31
CA GLU A 276 7.86 -2.93 -0.94
C GLU A 276 7.00 -3.42 -2.12
N MET A 277 6.70 -4.70 -2.21
CA MET A 277 5.78 -5.23 -3.22
C MET A 277 4.41 -4.56 -3.22
N TYR A 278 4.03 -3.91 -2.12
CA TYR A 278 2.77 -3.19 -1.99
C TYR A 278 2.85 -1.72 -2.37
N LEU A 279 4.05 -1.15 -2.42
CA LEU A 279 4.25 0.26 -2.76
C LEU A 279 4.44 0.48 -4.27
N TYR A 280 4.80 -0.56 -5.01
CA TYR A 280 5.14 -0.49 -6.42
C TYR A 280 4.32 -1.50 -7.24
N LYS A 281 3.92 -1.12 -8.46
CA LYS A 281 3.55 -2.12 -9.48
C LYS A 281 4.87 -2.75 -9.95
N TYR A 282 5.18 -3.94 -9.47
CA TYR A 282 6.35 -4.68 -9.93
C TYR A 282 6.14 -5.12 -11.37
N ASN A 283 7.13 -4.85 -12.21
CA ASN A 283 7.21 -5.43 -13.53
C ASN A 283 7.99 -6.75 -13.47
N GLU A 284 7.94 -7.50 -14.56
CA GLU A 284 8.59 -8.80 -14.70
C GLU A 284 10.11 -8.72 -14.44
N ASP A 285 10.80 -7.67 -14.92
CA ASP A 285 12.24 -7.47 -14.70
C ASP A 285 12.61 -7.30 -13.23
N GLN A 286 11.76 -6.63 -12.45
CA GLN A 286 11.97 -6.45 -11.02
C GLN A 286 11.81 -7.77 -10.26
N CYS A 287 10.79 -8.56 -10.60
CA CYS A 287 10.54 -9.87 -10.02
C CYS A 287 11.67 -10.85 -10.36
N HIS A 288 12.07 -10.94 -11.63
CA HIS A 288 13.16 -11.80 -12.08
C HIS A 288 14.47 -11.50 -11.37
N PHE A 289 14.80 -10.23 -11.17
CA PHE A 289 16.01 -9.86 -10.44
C PHE A 289 16.03 -10.40 -9.01
N VAL A 290 14.92 -10.25 -8.28
CA VAL A 290 14.84 -10.75 -6.90
C VAL A 290 14.87 -12.27 -6.87
N LEU A 291 14.22 -12.94 -7.82
CA LEU A 291 14.28 -14.40 -7.96
C LEU A 291 15.69 -14.89 -8.24
N ASP A 292 16.41 -14.30 -9.19
CA ASP A 292 17.80 -14.63 -9.51
C ASP A 292 18.72 -14.45 -8.32
N LEU A 293 18.55 -13.34 -7.58
CA LEU A 293 19.31 -13.10 -6.36
C LEU A 293 19.04 -14.18 -5.32
N MET A 294 17.76 -14.53 -5.10
CA MET A 294 17.36 -15.55 -4.13
C MET A 294 17.87 -16.95 -4.54
N ILE A 295 17.81 -17.32 -5.81
CA ILE A 295 18.35 -18.59 -6.32
C ILE A 295 19.87 -18.68 -6.08
N LYS A 296 20.61 -17.60 -6.33
CA LYS A 296 22.06 -17.56 -6.09
C LYS A 296 22.40 -17.66 -4.60
N ILE A 297 21.63 -17.03 -3.71
CA ILE A 297 21.78 -17.14 -2.26
C ILE A 297 21.45 -18.58 -1.81
N GLU A 298 20.38 -19.18 -2.32
CA GLU A 298 19.98 -20.57 -2.02
C GLU A 298 21.05 -21.58 -2.39
N GLY A 299 21.74 -21.36 -3.52
CA GLY A 299 22.83 -22.24 -3.99
C GLY A 299 24.04 -22.29 -3.06
N VAL A 300 24.17 -21.32 -2.15
CA VAL A 300 25.32 -21.20 -1.23
C VAL A 300 24.94 -21.46 0.22
N GLY A 301 23.67 -21.22 0.58
CA GLY A 301 23.18 -21.35 1.94
C GLY A 301 22.92 -22.80 2.38
N THR A 302 22.80 -23.02 3.69
CA THR A 302 22.39 -24.30 4.28
C THR A 302 20.86 -24.48 4.23
N HIS A 303 20.36 -25.54 4.90
CA HIS A 303 18.92 -25.82 4.97
C HIS A 303 18.10 -24.67 5.56
N LEU A 304 18.59 -23.98 6.59
CA LEU A 304 17.91 -22.87 7.25
C LEU A 304 17.76 -21.67 6.30
N THR A 305 18.82 -21.32 5.59
CA THR A 305 18.81 -20.29 4.55
C THR A 305 17.82 -20.63 3.44
N LYS A 306 17.80 -21.89 2.97
CA LYS A 306 16.89 -22.35 1.90
C LYS A 306 15.42 -22.22 2.29
N GLU A 307 15.08 -22.44 3.55
CA GLU A 307 13.71 -22.30 4.03
C GLU A 307 13.21 -20.85 3.95
N VAL A 308 14.01 -19.88 4.40
CA VAL A 308 13.64 -18.46 4.33
C VAL A 308 13.62 -17.97 2.89
N VAL A 309 14.62 -18.36 2.09
CA VAL A 309 14.65 -18.02 0.65
C VAL A 309 13.41 -18.56 -0.07
N ARG A 310 12.97 -19.78 0.25
CA ARG A 310 11.73 -20.34 -0.31
C ARG A 310 10.52 -19.45 0.00
N LYS A 311 10.39 -18.92 1.23
CA LYS A 311 9.31 -17.98 1.58
C LYS A 311 9.38 -16.70 0.76
N ILE A 312 10.57 -16.13 0.59
CA ILE A 312 10.77 -14.93 -0.24
C ILE A 312 10.41 -15.22 -1.70
N LYS A 313 10.86 -16.35 -2.26
CA LYS A 313 10.51 -16.75 -3.63
C LYS A 313 8.99 -16.87 -3.82
N MET A 314 8.26 -17.40 -2.84
CA MET A 314 6.80 -17.49 -2.89
C MET A 314 6.10 -16.12 -2.87
N LEU A 315 6.73 -15.08 -2.33
CA LEU A 315 6.21 -13.71 -2.42
C LEU A 315 6.38 -13.10 -3.82
N VAL A 316 7.40 -13.55 -4.56
CA VAL A 316 7.77 -13.03 -5.89
C VAL A 316 7.07 -13.81 -7.01
N ILE A 317 6.93 -15.12 -6.82
CA ILE A 317 6.26 -16.00 -7.78
C ILE A 317 4.75 -15.89 -7.56
N GLU A 318 4.07 -15.10 -8.38
CA GLU A 318 2.75 -15.54 -8.80
C GLU A 318 2.98 -16.88 -9.53
N PRO A 319 2.15 -17.91 -9.25
CA PRO A 319 2.44 -19.25 -9.75
C PRO A 319 2.33 -19.30 -11.27
N GLU A 320 3.41 -19.01 -11.97
CA GLU A 320 3.66 -19.41 -13.37
C GLU A 320 5.05 -18.95 -13.83
N LYS A 321 5.95 -19.81 -14.08
CA LYS A 321 6.52 -20.51 -15.22
C LYS A 321 7.95 -20.97 -15.00
N THR A 322 8.12 -22.24 -15.16
CA THR A 322 9.41 -22.88 -15.47
C THR A 322 9.68 -22.82 -16.96
N GLN A 323 10.95 -22.62 -17.28
CA GLN A 323 11.69 -23.08 -18.46
C GLN A 323 12.16 -22.07 -19.51
N ASP A 324 13.46 -22.16 -19.73
CA ASP A 324 14.35 -21.99 -20.89
C ASP A 324 14.99 -20.61 -21.15
N ASP A 325 16.25 -20.50 -20.65
CA ASP A 325 17.12 -19.32 -20.84
C ASP A 325 17.86 -19.23 -22.18
N ASP A 326 17.89 -20.28 -22.99
CA ASP A 326 18.73 -20.31 -24.22
C ASP A 326 18.08 -19.70 -25.48
N LEU A 327 16.83 -19.21 -25.39
CA LEU A 327 16.07 -18.66 -26.53
C LEU A 327 15.88 -17.13 -26.51
N LYS A 328 16.54 -16.42 -25.61
CA LYS A 328 16.20 -15.01 -25.28
C LYS A 328 16.44 -14.00 -26.43
N TYR A 329 17.47 -14.17 -27.24
CA TYR A 329 17.81 -13.20 -28.30
C TYR A 329 16.92 -13.29 -29.55
N SER A 330 16.49 -14.50 -29.93
CA SER A 330 15.56 -14.66 -31.05
C SER A 330 14.10 -14.30 -30.68
N ARG A 331 13.77 -14.34 -29.38
CA ARG A 331 12.46 -13.99 -28.86
C ARG A 331 12.17 -12.49 -28.88
N GLU A 332 13.14 -11.63 -28.55
CA GLU A 332 12.93 -10.18 -28.52
C GLU A 332 12.61 -9.59 -29.93
N GLU A 333 13.18 -10.17 -30.96
CA GLU A 333 12.93 -9.73 -32.35
C GLU A 333 11.57 -10.24 -32.84
N PHE A 334 11.20 -11.47 -32.51
CA PHE A 334 9.87 -12.03 -32.76
C PHE A 334 8.78 -11.25 -32.00
N ASP A 335 8.97 -10.98 -30.71
CA ASP A 335 8.02 -10.25 -29.88
C ASP A 335 7.79 -8.83 -30.43
N ARG A 336 8.83 -8.15 -30.90
CA ARG A 336 8.72 -6.82 -31.49
C ARG A 336 7.92 -6.83 -32.80
N GLY A 337 8.24 -7.77 -33.69
CA GLY A 337 7.51 -7.94 -34.96
C GLY A 337 6.05 -8.33 -34.74
N TRP A 338 5.78 -9.23 -33.75
CA TRP A 338 4.43 -9.62 -33.40
C TRP A 338 3.63 -8.47 -32.77
N TYR A 339 4.26 -7.68 -31.91
CA TYR A 339 3.64 -6.51 -31.28
C TYR A 339 3.29 -5.42 -32.30
N ASP A 340 4.18 -5.17 -33.29
CA ASP A 340 3.91 -4.24 -34.38
C ASP A 340 2.77 -4.74 -35.29
N HIS A 341 2.67 -6.05 -35.49
CA HIS A 341 1.55 -6.66 -36.20
C HIS A 341 0.23 -6.44 -35.42
N LEU A 342 0.18 -6.75 -34.11
CA LEU A 342 -1.01 -6.58 -33.30
C LEU A 342 -1.52 -5.13 -33.27
N LYS A 343 -0.63 -4.14 -33.30
CA LYS A 343 -1.00 -2.72 -33.37
C LYS A 343 -1.69 -2.31 -34.68
N SER A 344 -1.51 -3.07 -35.74
CA SER A 344 -2.14 -2.81 -37.04
C SER A 344 -3.54 -3.39 -37.18
N LEU A 345 -3.98 -4.19 -36.19
CA LEU A 345 -5.26 -4.91 -36.20
C LEU A 345 -6.34 -4.14 -35.43
N SER A 346 -7.61 -4.40 -35.76
CA SER A 346 -8.75 -3.96 -34.98
C SER A 346 -8.83 -4.69 -33.63
N SER A 347 -9.56 -4.11 -32.66
CA SER A 347 -9.78 -4.74 -31.34
C SER A 347 -10.42 -6.12 -31.46
N LEU A 348 -11.34 -6.31 -32.38
CA LEU A 348 -11.98 -7.59 -32.64
C LEU A 348 -11.00 -8.63 -33.22
N GLU A 349 -10.13 -8.25 -34.13
CA GLU A 349 -9.10 -9.14 -34.69
C GLU A 349 -8.09 -9.56 -33.62
N VAL A 350 -7.65 -8.63 -32.77
CA VAL A 350 -6.77 -8.92 -31.64
C VAL A 350 -7.42 -9.87 -30.65
N LEU A 351 -8.72 -9.69 -30.33
CA LEU A 351 -9.45 -10.61 -29.47
C LEU A 351 -9.61 -12.02 -30.10
N LYS A 352 -9.81 -12.13 -31.40
CA LYS A 352 -9.84 -13.42 -32.12
C LYS A 352 -8.49 -14.15 -32.03
N ILE A 353 -7.38 -13.43 -32.07
CA ILE A 353 -6.04 -14.00 -31.86
C ILE A 353 -5.92 -14.56 -30.44
N PHE A 354 -6.36 -13.79 -29.43
CA PHE A 354 -6.37 -14.28 -28.05
C PHE A 354 -7.26 -15.52 -27.88
N ALA A 355 -8.41 -15.56 -28.48
CA ALA A 355 -9.37 -16.67 -28.43
C ALA A 355 -8.89 -17.94 -29.18
N SER A 356 -7.85 -17.84 -30.01
CA SER A 356 -7.35 -18.99 -30.78
C SER A 356 -6.50 -19.90 -29.91
N THR A 357 -7.00 -21.10 -29.63
CA THR A 357 -6.30 -22.13 -28.83
C THR A 357 -5.13 -22.79 -29.58
N ASP A 358 -5.03 -22.59 -30.90
CA ASP A 358 -3.97 -23.14 -31.74
C ASP A 358 -2.66 -22.34 -31.64
N LEU A 359 -2.70 -21.13 -31.05
CA LEU A 359 -1.56 -20.26 -30.87
C LEU A 359 -0.83 -20.54 -29.55
N GLU A 360 0.47 -20.26 -29.56
CA GLU A 360 1.27 -20.32 -28.35
C GLU A 360 0.72 -19.36 -27.27
N GLU A 361 0.76 -19.79 -26.03
CA GLU A 361 0.28 -19.02 -24.88
C GLU A 361 0.85 -17.60 -24.84
N ARG A 362 2.15 -17.44 -25.19
CA ARG A 362 2.81 -16.13 -25.25
C ARG A 362 2.20 -15.20 -26.29
N SER A 363 1.88 -15.71 -27.48
CA SER A 363 1.23 -14.92 -28.54
C SER A 363 -0.17 -14.48 -28.09
N ARG A 364 -0.89 -15.34 -27.39
CA ARG A 364 -2.18 -15.03 -26.81
C ARG A 364 -2.05 -13.98 -25.69
N GLU A 365 -1.05 -14.11 -24.82
CA GLU A 365 -0.78 -13.12 -23.76
C GLU A 365 -0.48 -11.74 -24.33
N MET A 366 0.35 -11.66 -25.39
CA MET A 366 0.64 -10.40 -26.06
C MET A 366 -0.62 -9.80 -26.70
N ALA A 367 -1.49 -10.63 -27.29
CA ALA A 367 -2.74 -10.18 -27.88
C ALA A 367 -3.67 -9.57 -26.84
N ILE A 368 -3.91 -10.25 -25.70
CA ILE A 368 -4.81 -9.71 -24.66
C ILE A 368 -4.25 -8.43 -24.01
N ARG A 369 -2.92 -8.33 -23.82
CA ARG A 369 -2.26 -7.11 -23.32
C ARG A 369 -2.39 -5.95 -24.32
N GLN A 370 -2.23 -6.20 -25.63
CA GLN A 370 -2.44 -5.19 -26.66
C GLN A 370 -3.90 -4.73 -26.71
N LEU A 371 -4.86 -5.65 -26.59
CA LEU A 371 -6.27 -5.31 -26.53
C LEU A 371 -6.59 -4.42 -25.31
N ASN A 372 -6.02 -4.74 -24.14
CA ASN A 372 -6.18 -3.92 -22.95
C ASN A 372 -5.66 -2.48 -23.16
N VAL A 373 -4.52 -2.32 -23.84
CA VAL A 373 -3.98 -0.99 -24.18
C VAL A 373 -4.91 -0.25 -25.13
N LEU A 374 -5.41 -0.90 -26.19
CA LEU A 374 -6.33 -0.28 -27.15
C LEU A 374 -7.61 0.20 -26.49
N LEU A 375 -8.21 -0.62 -25.62
CA LEU A 375 -9.44 -0.27 -24.91
C LEU A 375 -9.21 0.81 -23.84
N SER A 376 -8.08 0.77 -23.14
CA SER A 376 -7.68 1.84 -22.23
C SER A 376 -7.46 3.18 -22.93
N ASP A 377 -6.89 3.16 -24.15
CA ASP A 377 -6.72 4.36 -24.97
C ASP A 377 -8.06 4.89 -25.50
N ASN A 378 -9.04 4.02 -25.79
CA ASN A 378 -10.41 4.40 -26.10
C ASN A 378 -11.09 5.08 -24.92
N THR A 379 -11.06 4.48 -23.73
CA THR A 379 -11.61 5.07 -22.50
C THR A 379 -10.98 6.44 -22.16
N SER A 380 -9.71 6.65 -22.58
CA SER A 380 -8.98 7.92 -22.40
C SER A 380 -9.12 8.90 -23.59
N GLU A 381 -10.05 8.65 -24.51
CA GLU A 381 -10.34 9.47 -25.70
C GLU A 381 -9.15 9.66 -26.67
N LYS A 382 -8.16 8.78 -26.64
CA LYS A 382 -7.00 8.82 -27.55
C LYS A 382 -7.23 8.05 -28.86
N VAL A 383 -8.08 7.04 -28.80
CA VAL A 383 -8.48 6.18 -29.92
C VAL A 383 -10.00 6.03 -29.85
N GLU A 384 -10.70 6.02 -30.95
CA GLU A 384 -12.14 5.80 -31.02
C GLU A 384 -12.42 4.39 -31.56
N ILE A 385 -13.04 3.55 -30.74
CA ILE A 385 -13.54 2.23 -31.13
C ILE A 385 -15.05 2.33 -31.27
N GLY A 386 -15.56 1.95 -32.45
CA GLY A 386 -17.00 2.06 -32.73
C GLY A 386 -17.88 1.16 -31.84
N ILE A 387 -19.05 1.64 -31.45
CA ILE A 387 -20.02 0.90 -30.61
C ILE A 387 -20.39 -0.46 -31.21
N ALA A 388 -20.49 -0.55 -32.54
CA ALA A 388 -20.77 -1.82 -33.22
C ALA A 388 -19.68 -2.86 -32.96
N GLU A 389 -18.42 -2.45 -32.96
CA GLU A 389 -17.28 -3.32 -32.64
C GLU A 389 -17.30 -3.72 -31.15
N MET A 390 -17.63 -2.80 -30.23
CA MET A 390 -17.79 -3.12 -28.82
C MET A 390 -18.86 -4.19 -28.59
N ARG A 391 -20.00 -4.13 -29.28
CA ARG A 391 -21.04 -5.18 -29.22
C ARG A 391 -20.57 -6.52 -29.76
N GLU A 392 -19.71 -6.53 -30.78
CA GLU A 392 -19.12 -7.78 -31.33
C GLU A 392 -18.08 -8.39 -30.37
N LEU A 393 -17.39 -7.58 -29.55
CA LEU A 393 -16.47 -8.08 -28.54
C LEU A 393 -17.17 -8.84 -27.43
N GLN A 394 -18.38 -8.43 -27.01
CA GLN A 394 -19.07 -9.00 -25.85
C GLN A 394 -19.23 -10.54 -25.88
N PRO A 395 -19.81 -11.17 -26.92
CA PRO A 395 -20.01 -12.62 -26.93
C PRO A 395 -18.67 -13.38 -26.98
N LEU A 396 -17.65 -12.83 -27.64
CA LEU A 396 -16.34 -13.45 -27.73
C LEU A 396 -15.60 -13.36 -26.40
N LEU A 397 -15.72 -12.25 -25.66
CA LEU A 397 -15.19 -12.11 -24.31
C LEU A 397 -15.80 -13.13 -23.35
N ILE A 398 -17.12 -13.32 -23.39
CA ILE A 398 -17.79 -14.35 -22.58
C ILE A 398 -17.28 -15.76 -22.94
N SER A 399 -17.00 -16.03 -24.20
CA SER A 399 -16.39 -17.31 -24.61
C SER A 399 -14.99 -17.48 -24.02
N CYS A 400 -14.15 -16.43 -24.09
CA CYS A 400 -12.81 -16.44 -23.50
C CYS A 400 -12.83 -16.60 -21.98
N LEU A 401 -13.78 -15.97 -21.28
CA LEU A 401 -13.94 -16.11 -19.82
C LEU A 401 -14.29 -17.55 -19.41
N LYS A 402 -15.01 -18.28 -20.26
CA LYS A 402 -15.41 -19.68 -20.02
C LYS A 402 -14.32 -20.69 -20.36
N GLU A 403 -13.23 -20.26 -21.00
CA GLU A 403 -12.13 -21.14 -21.37
C GLU A 403 -11.35 -21.61 -20.12
N GLU A 404 -11.24 -22.93 -19.92
CA GLU A 404 -10.57 -23.52 -18.75
C GLU A 404 -9.03 -23.40 -18.81
N GLY A 405 -8.44 -23.28 -20.02
CA GLY A 405 -6.99 -23.26 -20.25
C GLY A 405 -6.33 -21.88 -20.06
N VAL A 406 -7.09 -20.82 -19.79
CA VAL A 406 -6.53 -19.48 -19.58
C VAL A 406 -5.88 -19.40 -18.20
N SER A 407 -4.56 -19.07 -18.17
CA SER A 407 -3.85 -18.85 -16.93
C SER A 407 -4.43 -17.68 -16.14
N PHE A 408 -4.29 -17.70 -14.81
CA PHE A 408 -4.89 -16.64 -13.98
C PHE A 408 -4.24 -15.27 -14.24
N SER A 409 -2.99 -15.23 -14.68
CA SER A 409 -2.32 -13.98 -15.10
C SER A 409 -2.96 -13.38 -16.35
N MET A 410 -3.23 -14.19 -17.38
CA MET A 410 -3.96 -13.75 -18.58
C MET A 410 -5.42 -13.42 -18.25
N PHE A 411 -6.05 -14.19 -17.35
CA PHE A 411 -7.40 -13.92 -16.90
C PHE A 411 -7.55 -12.54 -16.23
N LYS A 412 -6.56 -12.11 -15.46
CA LYS A 412 -6.56 -10.75 -14.89
C LYS A 412 -6.61 -9.67 -15.95
N VAL A 413 -5.78 -9.79 -16.99
CA VAL A 413 -5.80 -8.84 -18.12
C VAL A 413 -7.12 -8.91 -18.89
N LEU A 414 -7.65 -10.12 -19.09
CA LEU A 414 -8.98 -10.31 -19.69
C LEU A 414 -10.08 -9.62 -18.88
N ALA A 415 -9.99 -9.65 -17.55
CA ALA A 415 -10.97 -8.98 -16.68
C ALA A 415 -10.87 -7.45 -16.80
N GLU A 416 -9.67 -6.88 -16.94
CA GLU A 416 -9.49 -5.45 -17.23
C GLU A 416 -10.11 -5.08 -18.60
N VAL A 417 -9.91 -5.91 -19.61
CA VAL A 417 -10.55 -5.77 -20.94
C VAL A 417 -12.07 -5.79 -20.83
N VAL A 418 -12.61 -6.73 -20.04
CA VAL A 418 -14.07 -6.83 -19.78
C VAL A 418 -14.58 -5.57 -19.08
N ASN A 419 -13.82 -5.00 -18.14
CA ASN A 419 -14.19 -3.75 -17.47
C ASN A 419 -14.29 -2.58 -18.46
N HIS A 420 -13.33 -2.42 -19.39
CA HIS A 420 -13.39 -1.36 -20.40
C HIS A 420 -14.64 -1.48 -21.30
N VAL A 421 -14.94 -2.71 -21.75
CA VAL A 421 -16.14 -2.94 -22.58
C VAL A 421 -17.42 -2.76 -21.74
N ALA A 422 -17.43 -3.19 -20.48
CA ALA A 422 -18.55 -3.01 -19.58
C ALA A 422 -18.81 -1.54 -19.29
N TYR A 423 -17.76 -0.75 -19.06
CA TYR A 423 -17.87 0.71 -18.86
C TYR A 423 -18.54 1.38 -20.06
N GLU A 424 -18.04 1.11 -21.27
CA GLU A 424 -18.64 1.67 -22.50
C GLU A 424 -20.11 1.27 -22.65
N MET A 425 -20.43 -0.01 -22.47
CA MET A 425 -21.78 -0.51 -22.73
C MET A 425 -22.78 -0.16 -21.62
N LEU A 426 -22.40 -0.36 -20.35
CA LEU A 426 -23.33 -0.17 -19.22
C LEU A 426 -23.48 1.31 -18.84
N ILE A 427 -22.41 2.11 -18.96
CA ILE A 427 -22.40 3.50 -18.51
C ILE A 427 -22.59 4.45 -19.69
N CYS A 428 -21.74 4.37 -20.74
CA CYS A 428 -21.79 5.34 -21.83
C CYS A 428 -22.99 5.11 -22.76
N GLN A 429 -23.38 3.85 -22.99
CA GLN A 429 -24.47 3.50 -23.90
C GLN A 429 -25.77 3.12 -23.16
N GLU A 430 -25.75 2.99 -21.83
CA GLU A 430 -26.89 2.53 -21.02
C GLU A 430 -27.46 1.17 -21.50
N GLU A 431 -26.62 0.33 -22.09
CA GLU A 431 -27.00 -1.00 -22.58
C GLU A 431 -26.69 -2.08 -21.53
N THR A 432 -27.55 -3.09 -21.42
CA THR A 432 -27.36 -4.20 -20.48
C THR A 432 -26.46 -5.29 -21.03
N TRP A 433 -25.60 -5.88 -20.18
CA TRP A 433 -24.77 -7.04 -20.55
C TRP A 433 -25.08 -8.24 -19.64
N TYR A 434 -26.26 -8.83 -19.83
CA TYR A 434 -26.73 -9.93 -18.97
C TYR A 434 -25.90 -11.22 -19.09
N ASP A 435 -25.25 -11.48 -20.22
CA ASP A 435 -24.35 -12.64 -20.34
C ASP A 435 -23.15 -12.54 -19.37
N LEU A 436 -22.64 -11.32 -19.11
CA LEU A 436 -21.61 -11.09 -18.11
C LEU A 436 -22.14 -11.31 -16.69
N ARG A 437 -23.32 -10.78 -16.38
CA ARG A 437 -24.03 -11.07 -15.12
C ARG A 437 -24.17 -12.57 -14.89
N ASP A 438 -24.69 -13.28 -15.88
CA ASP A 438 -24.96 -14.72 -15.79
C ASP A 438 -23.66 -15.52 -15.65
N TYR A 439 -22.57 -15.08 -16.26
CA TYR A 439 -21.25 -15.67 -16.04
C TYR A 439 -20.79 -15.50 -14.58
N ILE A 440 -20.88 -14.30 -14.02
CA ILE A 440 -20.46 -14.03 -12.64
C ILE A 440 -21.35 -14.78 -11.65
N ALA A 441 -22.66 -14.79 -11.86
CA ALA A 441 -23.64 -15.42 -10.99
C ALA A 441 -23.67 -16.95 -11.11
N SER A 442 -23.04 -17.54 -12.13
CA SER A 442 -23.09 -18.98 -12.38
C SER A 442 -22.47 -19.78 -11.23
N SER A 443 -23.13 -20.87 -10.86
CA SER A 443 -22.59 -21.84 -9.90
C SER A 443 -21.39 -22.62 -10.44
N THR A 444 -21.22 -22.69 -11.77
CA THR A 444 -20.11 -23.39 -12.44
C THR A 444 -18.87 -22.51 -12.57
N THR A 445 -18.99 -21.18 -12.43
CA THR A 445 -17.84 -20.28 -12.49
C THR A 445 -17.03 -20.40 -11.19
N GLU A 446 -15.73 -20.59 -11.34
CA GLU A 446 -14.81 -20.63 -10.19
C GLU A 446 -14.88 -19.33 -9.38
N PHE A 447 -14.85 -19.47 -8.07
CA PHE A 447 -14.94 -18.32 -7.15
C PHE A 447 -13.92 -17.23 -7.47
N GLN A 448 -12.64 -17.60 -7.71
CA GLN A 448 -11.59 -16.64 -8.02
C GLN A 448 -11.93 -15.81 -9.26
N ARG A 449 -12.40 -16.46 -10.31
CA ARG A 449 -12.77 -15.82 -11.58
C ARG A 449 -13.97 -14.90 -11.41
N ALA A 450 -15.03 -15.39 -10.76
CA ALA A 450 -16.25 -14.62 -10.55
C ALA A 450 -15.99 -13.36 -9.71
N VAL A 451 -15.32 -13.52 -8.57
CA VAL A 451 -15.05 -12.39 -7.67
C VAL A 451 -14.05 -11.41 -8.29
N TYR A 452 -13.05 -11.90 -9.03
CA TYR A 452 -12.08 -11.00 -9.68
C TYR A 452 -12.76 -10.13 -10.75
N ILE A 453 -13.62 -10.69 -11.61
CA ILE A 453 -14.42 -9.90 -12.55
C ILE A 453 -15.29 -8.88 -11.82
N PHE A 454 -16.01 -9.33 -10.77
CA PHE A 454 -16.86 -8.44 -9.98
C PHE A 454 -16.09 -7.26 -9.37
N GLN A 455 -14.86 -7.48 -8.92
CA GLN A 455 -13.97 -6.43 -8.40
C GLN A 455 -13.47 -5.48 -9.49
N CYS A 456 -13.24 -5.98 -10.72
CA CYS A 456 -12.79 -5.15 -11.84
C CYS A 456 -13.89 -4.22 -12.35
N LEU A 457 -15.16 -4.55 -12.15
CA LEU A 457 -16.28 -3.67 -12.53
C LEU A 457 -16.34 -2.49 -11.55
N THR A 458 -15.46 -1.50 -11.72
CA THR A 458 -15.28 -0.36 -10.81
C THR A 458 -16.15 0.86 -11.15
N MET A 459 -17.07 0.71 -12.09
CA MET A 459 -18.02 1.74 -12.47
C MET A 459 -19.25 1.76 -11.54
N ASP A 460 -19.85 2.91 -11.41
CA ASP A 460 -21.15 3.08 -10.77
C ASP A 460 -22.26 2.74 -11.77
N PHE A 461 -23.01 1.69 -11.52
CA PHE A 461 -24.18 1.34 -12.30
C PHE A 461 -25.29 0.81 -11.39
N ASP A 462 -26.49 1.42 -11.53
CA ASP A 462 -27.67 1.15 -10.73
C ASP A 462 -28.58 0.06 -11.33
N ASP A 463 -28.05 -0.85 -12.15
CA ASP A 463 -28.84 -1.93 -12.71
C ASP A 463 -29.10 -3.04 -11.68
N GLU A 464 -30.17 -2.91 -10.91
CA GLU A 464 -30.63 -3.90 -9.94
C GLU A 464 -30.74 -5.31 -10.57
N LYS A 465 -31.15 -5.41 -11.84
CA LYS A 465 -31.27 -6.71 -12.55
C LYS A 465 -29.92 -7.34 -12.83
N PHE A 466 -28.87 -6.54 -12.88
CA PHE A 466 -27.51 -7.05 -12.96
C PHE A 466 -26.95 -7.37 -11.56
N LEU A 467 -27.09 -6.44 -10.62
CA LEU A 467 -26.41 -6.50 -9.33
C LEU A 467 -26.97 -7.61 -8.43
N TYR A 468 -28.28 -7.69 -8.24
CA TYR A 468 -28.87 -8.61 -7.27
C TYR A 468 -28.59 -10.09 -7.57
N PRO A 469 -28.75 -10.62 -8.80
CA PRO A 469 -28.39 -12.00 -9.10
C PRO A 469 -26.91 -12.32 -8.87
N VAL A 470 -26.03 -11.35 -9.11
CA VAL A 470 -24.60 -11.48 -8.82
C VAL A 470 -24.37 -11.57 -7.32
N MET A 471 -24.99 -10.69 -6.54
CA MET A 471 -24.84 -10.65 -5.09
C MET A 471 -25.42 -11.90 -4.42
N ASP A 472 -26.61 -12.33 -4.81
CA ASP A 472 -27.22 -13.58 -4.31
C ASP A 472 -26.31 -14.80 -4.51
N SER A 473 -25.58 -14.84 -5.63
CA SER A 473 -24.64 -15.92 -5.91
C SER A 473 -23.31 -15.80 -5.15
N LEU A 474 -22.77 -14.58 -5.00
CA LEU A 474 -21.42 -14.35 -4.45
C LEU A 474 -21.41 -14.17 -2.94
N TYR A 475 -22.46 -13.62 -2.33
CA TYR A 475 -22.49 -13.22 -0.93
C TYR A 475 -22.04 -14.35 0.01
N GLN A 476 -22.72 -15.49 -0.02
CA GLN A 476 -22.40 -16.62 0.86
C GLN A 476 -20.99 -17.19 0.60
N LYS A 477 -20.55 -17.17 -0.65
CA LYS A 477 -19.21 -17.63 -1.04
C LYS A 477 -18.14 -16.69 -0.49
N ILE A 478 -18.39 -15.38 -0.49
CA ILE A 478 -17.49 -14.35 0.06
C ILE A 478 -17.43 -14.50 1.59
N ILE A 479 -18.56 -14.50 2.28
CA ILE A 479 -18.64 -14.60 3.75
C ILE A 479 -17.92 -15.86 4.26
N THR A 480 -18.17 -17.01 3.63
CA THR A 480 -17.51 -18.27 4.03
C THR A 480 -15.98 -18.21 3.86
N ARG A 481 -15.49 -17.54 2.82
CA ARG A 481 -14.05 -17.43 2.55
C ARG A 481 -13.34 -16.32 3.29
N LEU A 482 -14.08 -15.43 3.95
CA LEU A 482 -13.53 -14.48 4.91
C LEU A 482 -13.05 -15.16 6.22
N GLU A 483 -13.44 -16.40 6.48
CA GLU A 483 -12.88 -17.12 7.61
C GLU A 483 -11.36 -17.28 7.47
N PRO A 484 -10.58 -16.95 8.50
CA PRO A 484 -9.14 -17.04 8.44
C PRO A 484 -8.67 -18.45 8.12
N PRO A 485 -7.75 -18.65 7.16
CA PRO A 485 -7.25 -19.97 6.84
C PRO A 485 -6.53 -20.61 8.03
N GLY A 486 -6.79 -21.89 8.29
CA GLY A 486 -6.28 -22.61 9.45
C GLY A 486 -4.76 -22.82 9.47
N GLU A 487 -4.13 -23.03 8.32
CA GLU A 487 -2.69 -23.22 8.15
C GLU A 487 -2.14 -22.50 6.91
N VAL A 488 -0.87 -22.08 6.98
CA VAL A 488 -0.16 -21.26 5.99
C VAL A 488 0.06 -21.97 4.63
N LEU A 489 -0.26 -23.24 4.50
CA LEU A 489 0.14 -24.10 3.37
C LEU A 489 -0.90 -24.22 2.25
N VAL A 490 -2.10 -23.67 2.42
CA VAL A 490 -3.14 -23.66 1.38
C VAL A 490 -3.17 -22.29 0.73
N ASP A 491 -3.45 -22.24 -0.57
CA ASP A 491 -3.51 -21.04 -1.40
C ASP A 491 -4.30 -19.90 -0.72
N ASN A 492 -3.57 -19.00 -0.09
CA ASN A 492 -4.09 -17.87 0.68
C ASN A 492 -4.68 -16.76 -0.21
N SER A 493 -4.60 -16.90 -1.53
CA SER A 493 -5.15 -15.94 -2.50
C SER A 493 -6.67 -15.84 -2.40
N TYR A 494 -7.35 -16.93 -2.04
CA TYR A 494 -8.80 -16.94 -1.86
C TYR A 494 -9.29 -16.00 -0.76
N TRP A 495 -8.55 -15.92 0.36
CA TRP A 495 -8.92 -15.00 1.44
C TRP A 495 -8.75 -13.53 1.02
N VAL A 496 -7.66 -13.21 0.33
CA VAL A 496 -7.40 -11.85 -0.17
C VAL A 496 -8.50 -11.41 -1.14
N LEU A 497 -8.87 -12.29 -2.07
CA LEU A 497 -9.96 -12.03 -3.01
C LEU A 497 -11.33 -11.93 -2.31
N ALA A 498 -11.57 -12.75 -1.28
CA ALA A 498 -12.79 -12.65 -0.49
C ALA A 498 -12.85 -11.32 0.27
N PHE A 499 -11.74 -10.85 0.83
CA PHE A 499 -11.67 -9.56 1.54
C PHE A 499 -11.97 -8.38 0.61
N THR A 500 -11.34 -8.33 -0.56
CA THR A 500 -11.58 -7.25 -1.53
C THR A 500 -12.95 -7.37 -2.20
N GLY A 501 -13.43 -8.59 -2.46
CA GLY A 501 -14.80 -8.83 -2.94
C GLY A 501 -15.87 -8.43 -1.93
N ALA A 502 -15.62 -8.67 -0.64
CA ALA A 502 -16.49 -8.23 0.45
C ALA A 502 -16.59 -6.70 0.50
N PHE A 503 -15.45 -6.02 0.35
CA PHE A 503 -15.43 -4.56 0.25
C PHE A 503 -16.27 -4.05 -0.92
N CYS A 504 -16.05 -4.59 -2.13
CA CYS A 504 -16.82 -4.20 -3.31
C CYS A 504 -18.32 -4.47 -3.15
N ALA A 505 -18.68 -5.61 -2.52
CA ALA A 505 -20.06 -5.94 -2.23
C ALA A 505 -20.69 -4.94 -1.25
N ALA A 506 -20.01 -4.63 -0.17
CA ALA A 506 -20.50 -3.69 0.85
C ALA A 506 -20.71 -2.28 0.27
N VAL A 507 -19.79 -1.80 -0.56
CA VAL A 507 -19.88 -0.48 -1.22
C VAL A 507 -21.10 -0.42 -2.13
N ARG A 508 -21.34 -1.47 -2.95
CA ARG A 508 -22.47 -1.51 -3.89
C ARG A 508 -23.84 -1.64 -3.24
N LEU A 509 -23.90 -2.23 -2.05
CA LEU A 509 -25.15 -2.51 -1.35
C LEU A 509 -25.49 -1.45 -0.30
N ILE A 510 -24.60 -0.48 -0.02
CA ILE A 510 -24.76 0.44 1.12
C ILE A 510 -26.00 1.35 1.00
N GLU A 511 -26.39 1.70 -0.21
CA GLU A 511 -27.53 2.59 -0.45
C GLU A 511 -28.86 1.85 -0.51
N ASP A 512 -28.84 0.51 -0.61
CA ASP A 512 -30.07 -0.29 -0.60
C ASP A 512 -30.45 -0.69 0.85
N PRO A 513 -31.58 -0.17 1.37
CA PRO A 513 -32.03 -0.48 2.71
C PRO A 513 -32.32 -1.99 2.93
N GLY A 514 -32.61 -2.73 1.87
CA GLY A 514 -32.87 -4.19 1.92
C GLY A 514 -31.63 -4.98 2.34
N TYR A 515 -30.43 -4.47 2.07
CA TYR A 515 -29.14 -5.11 2.36
C TYR A 515 -28.37 -4.52 3.55
N ALA A 516 -28.98 -3.64 4.34
CA ALA A 516 -28.30 -2.99 5.47
C ALA A 516 -27.70 -3.97 6.48
N ASP A 517 -28.41 -5.08 6.75
CA ASP A 517 -27.91 -6.14 7.63
C ASP A 517 -26.74 -6.90 7.00
N ASP A 518 -26.80 -7.18 5.70
CA ASP A 518 -25.75 -7.88 4.95
C ASP A 518 -24.46 -7.03 4.89
N VAL A 519 -24.58 -5.73 4.61
CA VAL A 519 -23.45 -4.78 4.63
C VAL A 519 -22.80 -4.74 6.00
N SER A 520 -23.60 -4.74 7.06
CA SER A 520 -23.10 -4.79 8.43
C SER A 520 -22.37 -6.09 8.72
N GLU A 521 -22.94 -7.25 8.32
CA GLU A 521 -22.32 -8.56 8.48
C GLU A 521 -20.98 -8.65 7.75
N ILE A 522 -20.93 -8.20 6.48
CA ILE A 522 -19.70 -8.13 5.68
C ILE A 522 -18.64 -7.33 6.43
N ALA A 523 -18.96 -6.10 6.87
CA ALA A 523 -18.01 -5.24 7.55
C ALA A 523 -17.47 -5.86 8.85
N TYR A 524 -18.32 -6.52 9.63
CA TYR A 524 -17.91 -7.24 10.85
C TYR A 524 -17.00 -8.41 10.53
N LYS A 525 -17.36 -9.25 9.58
CA LYS A 525 -16.56 -10.40 9.18
C LYS A 525 -15.18 -9.98 8.67
N MET A 526 -15.10 -8.89 7.89
CA MET A 526 -13.81 -8.33 7.44
C MET A 526 -12.93 -7.94 8.62
N ILE A 527 -13.48 -7.23 9.61
CA ILE A 527 -12.72 -6.74 10.78
C ILE A 527 -12.26 -7.92 11.66
N ASP A 528 -13.17 -8.84 11.98
CA ASP A 528 -12.89 -9.99 12.85
C ASP A 528 -11.86 -10.93 12.21
N SER A 529 -11.98 -11.16 10.91
CA SER A 529 -11.02 -11.97 10.15
C SER A 529 -9.61 -11.36 10.18
N VAL A 530 -9.49 -10.05 9.94
CA VAL A 530 -8.19 -9.35 10.03
C VAL A 530 -7.63 -9.39 11.45
N LYS A 531 -8.46 -9.19 12.47
CA LYS A 531 -8.06 -9.27 13.88
C LYS A 531 -7.46 -10.64 14.19
N GLU A 532 -8.15 -11.71 13.83
CA GLU A 532 -7.70 -13.07 14.04
C GLU A 532 -6.38 -13.38 13.30
N LEU A 533 -6.22 -12.92 12.05
CA LEU A 533 -4.98 -13.07 11.30
C LEU A 533 -3.81 -12.31 11.93
N VAL A 534 -4.05 -11.12 12.48
CA VAL A 534 -3.04 -10.36 13.23
C VAL A 534 -2.64 -11.10 14.50
N GLU A 535 -3.59 -11.63 15.26
CA GLU A 535 -3.35 -12.44 16.47
C GLU A 535 -2.57 -13.72 16.17
N ARG A 536 -2.81 -14.35 15.03
CA ARG A 536 -2.07 -15.53 14.54
C ARG A 536 -0.70 -15.21 13.92
N GLY A 537 -0.30 -13.93 13.84
CA GLY A 537 0.97 -13.52 13.24
C GLY A 537 1.02 -13.57 11.71
N MET A 538 -0.12 -13.73 11.04
CA MET A 538 -0.24 -13.80 9.57
C MET A 538 -0.36 -12.43 8.90
N GLU A 539 -0.10 -11.36 9.64
CA GLU A 539 -0.25 -9.98 9.17
C GLU A 539 0.59 -9.68 7.91
N VAL A 540 1.85 -10.11 7.91
CA VAL A 540 2.81 -9.77 6.84
C VAL A 540 2.42 -10.39 5.50
N GLY A 541 1.98 -11.64 5.51
CA GLY A 541 1.70 -12.41 4.29
C GLY A 541 0.32 -12.16 3.68
N LEU A 542 -0.72 -11.98 4.51
CA LEU A 542 -2.11 -11.90 4.06
C LEU A 542 -2.73 -10.53 4.22
N VAL A 543 -2.72 -10.00 5.45
CA VAL A 543 -3.44 -8.76 5.75
C VAL A 543 -2.89 -7.58 4.95
N ARG A 544 -1.57 -7.49 4.82
CA ARG A 544 -0.94 -6.43 4.03
C ARG A 544 -1.27 -6.56 2.55
N ARG A 545 -1.27 -7.79 2.00
CA ARG A 545 -1.66 -8.02 0.62
C ARG A 545 -3.09 -7.54 0.39
N ALA A 546 -4.02 -7.95 1.26
CA ALA A 546 -5.41 -7.53 1.18
C ALA A 546 -5.57 -6.00 1.26
N PHE A 547 -4.83 -5.33 2.14
CA PHE A 547 -4.87 -3.86 2.25
C PHE A 547 -4.30 -3.16 1.02
N ARG A 548 -3.30 -3.73 0.36
CA ARG A 548 -2.82 -3.21 -0.92
C ARG A 548 -3.87 -3.31 -2.01
N ASP A 549 -4.46 -4.49 -2.17
CA ASP A 549 -5.46 -4.71 -3.20
C ASP A 549 -6.68 -3.82 -2.92
N PHE A 550 -7.02 -3.62 -1.64
CA PHE A 550 -7.99 -2.64 -1.19
C PHE A 550 -7.61 -1.19 -1.58
N GLU A 551 -6.34 -0.78 -1.40
CA GLU A 551 -5.86 0.54 -1.81
C GLU A 551 -6.02 0.77 -3.32
N ILE A 552 -5.74 -0.24 -4.14
CA ILE A 552 -5.89 -0.17 -5.60
C ILE A 552 -7.36 0.01 -5.96
N ILE A 553 -8.25 -0.82 -5.42
CA ILE A 553 -9.69 -0.74 -5.69
C ILE A 553 -10.25 0.62 -5.27
N VAL A 554 -9.86 1.12 -4.10
CA VAL A 554 -10.28 2.45 -3.64
C VAL A 554 -9.84 3.56 -4.60
N LYS A 555 -8.62 3.49 -5.13
CA LYS A 555 -8.13 4.46 -6.13
C LYS A 555 -8.94 4.44 -7.41
N ASP A 556 -9.31 3.26 -7.87
CA ASP A 556 -10.05 3.06 -9.11
C ASP A 556 -11.53 3.48 -8.95
N GLN A 557 -12.03 3.53 -7.72
CA GLN A 557 -13.44 3.83 -7.39
C GLN A 557 -13.69 5.23 -6.83
N LEU A 558 -12.70 6.12 -6.84
CA LEU A 558 -12.81 7.45 -6.19
C LEU A 558 -13.97 8.31 -6.71
N GLU A 559 -14.33 8.17 -7.98
CA GLU A 559 -15.44 8.91 -8.60
C GLU A 559 -16.82 8.39 -8.17
N TRP A 560 -16.85 7.25 -7.53
CA TRP A 560 -18.04 6.48 -7.17
C TRP A 560 -18.58 6.78 -5.78
N TYR A 561 -17.75 7.36 -4.90
CA TYR A 561 -18.15 7.55 -3.52
C TYR A 561 -19.13 8.69 -3.33
N SER A 562 -20.36 8.34 -2.98
CA SER A 562 -21.31 9.23 -2.33
C SER A 562 -21.01 9.36 -0.83
N THR A 563 -21.88 10.07 -0.12
CA THR A 563 -21.79 10.23 1.34
C THR A 563 -21.86 8.88 2.08
N SER A 564 -22.64 7.93 1.58
CA SER A 564 -22.86 6.62 2.23
C SER A 564 -21.62 5.74 2.13
N GLU A 565 -21.04 5.58 0.93
CA GLU A 565 -19.81 4.83 0.71
C GLU A 565 -18.64 5.47 1.45
N TYR A 566 -18.53 6.80 1.45
CA TYR A 566 -17.50 7.50 2.21
C TYR A 566 -17.58 7.16 3.70
N LYS A 567 -18.78 7.18 4.31
CA LYS A 567 -18.99 6.82 5.72
C LYS A 567 -18.63 5.37 6.01
N LEU A 568 -19.07 4.45 5.15
CA LEU A 568 -18.77 3.02 5.27
C LEU A 568 -17.24 2.78 5.26
N VAL A 569 -16.56 3.30 4.25
CA VAL A 569 -15.13 3.09 4.08
C VAL A 569 -14.34 3.71 5.24
N LYS A 570 -14.68 4.92 5.66
CA LYS A 570 -14.06 5.57 6.83
C LYS A 570 -14.27 4.77 8.11
N GLY A 571 -15.49 4.28 8.33
CA GLY A 571 -15.82 3.42 9.48
C GLY A 571 -15.02 2.13 9.50
N LEU A 572 -14.92 1.45 8.34
CA LEU A 572 -14.13 0.23 8.17
C LEU A 572 -12.64 0.49 8.44
N LEU A 573 -12.05 1.52 7.82
CA LEU A 573 -10.64 1.88 8.01
C LEU A 573 -10.31 2.16 9.48
N TRP A 574 -11.16 2.84 10.21
CA TRP A 574 -10.94 3.14 11.62
C TRP A 574 -10.95 1.91 12.50
N ARG A 575 -11.89 0.99 12.27
CA ARG A 575 -11.95 -0.26 13.02
C ARG A 575 -10.76 -1.14 12.72
N LEU A 576 -10.37 -1.26 11.45
CA LEU A 576 -9.15 -1.99 11.06
C LEU A 576 -7.91 -1.36 11.71
N TYR A 577 -7.78 -0.03 11.69
CA TYR A 577 -6.65 0.67 12.32
C TYR A 577 -6.59 0.46 13.85
N ALA A 578 -7.74 0.32 14.50
CA ALA A 578 -7.85 0.12 15.95
C ALA A 578 -7.47 -1.29 16.41
N ILE A 579 -7.27 -2.25 15.50
CA ILE A 579 -6.91 -3.64 15.87
C ILE A 579 -5.59 -3.64 16.64
N LYS A 580 -5.61 -4.25 17.84
CA LYS A 580 -4.43 -4.39 18.69
C LYS A 580 -3.43 -5.35 18.04
N GLY A 581 -2.15 -5.03 18.16
CA GLY A 581 -1.07 -5.87 17.60
C GLY A 581 -0.73 -5.58 16.13
N MET A 582 -1.57 -4.83 15.40
CA MET A 582 -1.28 -4.43 14.02
C MET A 582 -0.03 -3.54 13.97
N LYS A 583 0.90 -3.90 13.09
CA LYS A 583 2.18 -3.20 12.92
C LYS A 583 2.01 -1.88 12.19
N TRP A 584 2.98 -0.98 12.38
CA TRP A 584 2.96 0.36 11.80
C TRP A 584 2.82 0.32 10.27
N GLU A 585 3.49 -0.60 9.60
CA GLU A 585 3.48 -0.73 8.14
C GLU A 585 2.06 -1.00 7.60
N SER A 586 1.29 -1.86 8.26
CA SER A 586 -0.11 -2.13 7.89
C SER A 586 -1.00 -0.92 8.20
N LYS A 587 -0.79 -0.27 9.34
CA LYS A 587 -1.48 0.98 9.69
C LYS A 587 -1.18 2.10 8.71
N PHE A 588 0.03 2.16 8.17
CA PHE A 588 0.42 3.15 7.17
C PHE A 588 -0.31 2.95 5.83
N VAL A 589 -0.57 1.71 5.42
CA VAL A 589 -1.43 1.44 4.24
C VAL A 589 -2.84 1.97 4.47
N LEU A 590 -3.46 1.65 5.61
CA LEU A 590 -4.80 2.15 5.95
C LEU A 590 -4.83 3.69 5.99
N TRP A 591 -3.79 4.33 6.51
CA TRP A 591 -3.65 5.77 6.50
C TRP A 591 -3.57 6.34 5.07
N ARG A 592 -2.83 5.70 4.16
CA ARG A 592 -2.79 6.12 2.74
C ARG A 592 -4.16 6.02 2.09
N ILE A 593 -4.88 4.91 2.28
CA ILE A 593 -6.24 4.75 1.78
C ILE A 593 -7.13 5.88 2.29
N ASN A 594 -7.07 6.17 3.59
CA ASN A 594 -7.82 7.26 4.20
C ASN A 594 -7.53 8.61 3.53
N VAL A 595 -6.26 8.91 3.26
CA VAL A 595 -5.85 10.17 2.61
C VAL A 595 -6.33 10.23 1.16
N ILE A 596 -6.31 9.11 0.44
CA ILE A 596 -6.80 8.99 -0.94
C ILE A 596 -8.30 9.34 -0.97
N ILE A 597 -9.11 8.72 -0.12
CA ILE A 597 -10.56 8.96 -0.03
C ILE A 597 -10.85 10.40 0.34
N ASP A 598 -10.16 10.96 1.34
CA ASP A 598 -10.36 12.36 1.78
C ASP A 598 -10.08 13.39 0.69
N ARG A 599 -9.32 13.02 -0.35
CA ARG A 599 -9.05 13.89 -1.49
C ARG A 599 -10.03 13.72 -2.64
N GLY A 600 -10.42 12.47 -2.90
CA GLY A 600 -11.34 12.14 -4.00
C GLY A 600 -12.76 12.64 -3.77
N VAL A 601 -13.21 12.63 -2.52
CA VAL A 601 -14.59 13.02 -2.18
C VAL A 601 -14.69 14.54 -2.07
N LYS A 602 -15.73 15.15 -2.65
CA LYS A 602 -16.00 16.58 -2.61
C LYS A 602 -16.18 17.05 -1.16
N GLU A 603 -15.82 18.32 -0.87
CA GLU A 603 -15.91 18.84 0.52
C GLU A 603 -17.33 18.84 1.07
N GLU A 604 -18.32 19.07 0.24
CA GLU A 604 -19.75 19.04 0.59
C GLU A 604 -20.22 17.66 1.07
N GLU A 605 -19.59 16.58 0.58
CA GLU A 605 -19.89 15.20 0.95
C GLU A 605 -19.16 14.76 2.23
N LYS A 606 -18.20 15.56 2.71
CA LYS A 606 -17.38 15.24 3.91
C LYS A 606 -18.02 15.66 5.23
N GLU A 607 -19.05 16.51 5.20
CA GLU A 607 -19.74 16.95 6.41
C GLU A 607 -20.58 15.79 6.99
N LEU A 608 -19.98 15.08 7.94
CA LEU A 608 -20.66 14.07 8.74
C LEU A 608 -21.48 14.78 9.83
N PRO A 609 -22.80 14.58 9.95
CA PRO A 609 -23.53 14.93 11.15
C PRO A 609 -22.84 14.24 12.35
N GLN A 610 -22.56 15.02 13.40
CA GLN A 610 -21.81 14.55 14.57
C GLN A 610 -22.43 13.32 15.27
N ASN A 611 -23.67 12.95 14.96
CA ASN A 611 -24.44 11.87 15.56
C ASN A 611 -24.52 10.57 14.75
N GLU A 612 -24.02 10.51 13.53
CA GLU A 612 -24.16 9.33 12.65
C GLU A 612 -22.93 8.42 12.56
N SER A 613 -21.82 8.76 13.24
CA SER A 613 -20.75 7.77 13.51
C SER A 613 -21.25 6.54 14.32
N ASP A 614 -22.49 6.60 14.78
CA ASP A 614 -23.16 5.57 15.56
C ASP A 614 -23.78 4.44 14.73
N TRP A 615 -23.87 4.55 13.41
CA TRP A 615 -24.54 3.52 12.63
C TRP A 615 -23.84 2.15 12.75
N LEU A 616 -22.55 2.12 12.59
CA LEU A 616 -21.73 0.92 12.84
C LEU A 616 -21.59 0.60 14.34
N ASN A 617 -21.79 1.56 15.25
CA ASN A 617 -21.74 1.35 16.69
C ASN A 617 -23.07 0.86 17.29
N ARG A 618 -24.23 1.32 16.78
CA ARG A 618 -25.56 0.88 17.26
C ARG A 618 -25.81 -0.60 17.03
N THR A 619 -25.38 -1.14 15.87
CA THR A 619 -25.50 -2.57 15.57
C THR A 619 -24.58 -3.45 16.42
N ALA A 620 -23.46 -2.91 16.95
CA ALA A 620 -22.56 -3.64 17.85
C ALA A 620 -23.11 -3.76 19.26
N ASP A 621 -23.65 -2.68 19.81
CA ASP A 621 -24.12 -2.63 21.19
C ASP A 621 -25.46 -3.35 21.41
N GLU A 622 -26.29 -3.50 20.38
CA GLU A 622 -27.57 -4.22 20.47
C GLU A 622 -27.43 -5.74 20.38
N LYS A 623 -26.39 -6.27 19.73
CA LYS A 623 -26.11 -7.72 19.66
C LYS A 623 -25.30 -8.28 20.84
N PHE A 624 -24.75 -7.41 21.71
CA PHE A 624 -24.00 -7.81 22.92
C PHE A 624 -24.74 -7.51 24.24
N LYS A 625 -26.03 -7.14 24.18
CA LYS A 625 -26.99 -7.21 25.29
C LYS A 625 -27.92 -8.41 25.13
#